data_00aee1aab968012c5b6451f63dad592b
#
_entry.id   00aee1aab968012c5b6451f63dad592b
#
_cell.length_a   1.000
_cell.length_b   1.000
_cell.length_c   1.000
_cell.angle_alpha   90.00
_cell.angle_beta   90.00
_cell.angle_gamma   90.00
#
_symmetry.space_group_name_H-M   'P 1'
#
loop_
_entity.id
_entity.type
_entity.pdbx_description
1 polymer ?
#
loop_
_entity_poly.entity_id
_entity_poly.type
_entity_poly.pdbx_seq_one_letter_code
_entity_poly.pdbx_strand_id
1 'polypeptide(L)'
;MYKITKQLFLFALLAAFCLPAGANKDSKINLPRGTVEGYLDNGLHYIIMPNALPRHGIEMRLVMKVGSLQENDQQKGGAHFLEHMSFSGTKHFPQDAWVDYFERLGMKYGRDINAFTGFDRTIYWLSLPVADFGTQVMDSTLLAVRDILDGVSFEPQLVEQERGVIKEELRGYSTGDDFYNLKIGDGRYIQRMPLGTEQDIETISRNQLLNYYHQWYLPQNACLVVVGNVDAQDMQKRIQDTFSSIAKGQPTPLGKYPLTYKKGITLHEVKDTVGTSSKLEFIIPHEGVVGNTIASTALKEQYRLLIAAISKRLAARGIRCDISDAWYLATQNHFSFSVEGKGKQELKEKMTQVLGAFADITKKGFGKEELADYVTEKANRMKADTIGFQSGKWCDDFVDYIISGDRYVAWDEDMEKVKLLVSNTSSSQLQKLFKTILNEGKQSLLVAYQNNAGKTESFTESELQQLWQQGLKTRMPAYTYQRKEVEAKQHVDIPACLSATHPDANASIVSKRKYEDIGVSEYQLANGLRLVMRPTTDKDSTIYIAMHGRGGVGDLSKQEYPLLKDAVSYVDMGGLAHINTDQLTKVMQAEGLSMS
;
A
#
# COMPACT_ATOMS: atom_id res chain seq x y z
N MET A 1 -24.58 -14.56 -21.02
CA MET A 1 -24.66 -13.16 -21.50
C MET A 1 -25.78 -12.33 -20.87
N TYR A 2 -26.89 -12.88 -20.40
CA TYR A 2 -28.04 -12.10 -19.87
C TYR A 2 -27.93 -11.69 -18.36
N LYS A 3 -26.99 -12.25 -17.59
CA LYS A 3 -26.81 -11.93 -16.15
C LYS A 3 -25.78 -10.80 -15.90
N ILE A 4 -24.84 -10.58 -16.80
CA ILE A 4 -23.79 -9.56 -16.66
C ILE A 4 -24.35 -8.16 -16.92
N THR A 5 -25.31 -8.03 -17.83
CA THR A 5 -25.96 -6.75 -18.16
C THR A 5 -26.85 -6.19 -17.06
N LYS A 6 -27.42 -7.05 -16.19
CA LYS A 6 -28.27 -6.58 -15.07
C LYS A 6 -27.48 -6.03 -13.89
N GLN A 7 -26.26 -6.50 -13.65
CA GLN A 7 -25.42 -6.01 -12.57
C GLN A 7 -24.79 -4.66 -12.91
N LEU A 8 -24.33 -4.46 -14.15
CA LEU A 8 -23.83 -3.15 -14.63
C LEU A 8 -24.92 -2.06 -14.61
N PHE A 9 -26.18 -2.42 -14.87
CA PHE A 9 -27.31 -1.48 -14.80
C PHE A 9 -27.71 -1.11 -13.37
N LEU A 10 -27.47 -1.97 -12.38
CA LEU A 10 -27.80 -1.69 -10.97
C LEU A 10 -26.79 -0.72 -10.33
N PHE A 11 -25.53 -0.76 -10.75
CA PHE A 11 -24.49 0.17 -10.27
C PHE A 11 -24.67 1.59 -10.84
N ALA A 12 -25.06 1.73 -12.09
CA ALA A 12 -25.33 3.03 -12.71
C ALA A 12 -26.55 3.78 -12.11
N LEU A 13 -27.53 3.04 -11.56
CA LEU A 13 -28.74 3.66 -10.98
C LEU A 13 -28.54 4.21 -9.55
N LEU A 14 -27.47 3.81 -8.84
CA LEU A 14 -27.21 4.22 -7.45
C LEU A 14 -26.60 5.61 -7.32
N ALA A 15 -25.87 6.06 -8.33
CA ALA A 15 -25.23 7.38 -8.35
C ALA A 15 -26.17 8.52 -8.85
N ALA A 16 -27.41 8.22 -9.20
CA ALA A 16 -28.27 9.13 -9.99
C ALA A 16 -29.05 10.19 -9.19
N PHE A 17 -28.90 10.31 -7.87
CA PHE A 17 -29.67 11.29 -7.10
C PHE A 17 -28.78 12.33 -6.41
N CYS A 18 -29.07 13.61 -6.76
CA CYS A 18 -28.61 14.87 -6.17
C CYS A 18 -27.19 15.35 -6.53
N LEU A 19 -27.02 15.76 -7.78
CA LEU A 19 -26.05 16.82 -8.09
C LEU A 19 -26.75 18.16 -8.26
N PRO A 20 -26.18 19.27 -7.80
CA PRO A 20 -26.57 20.57 -8.32
C PRO A 20 -26.32 20.59 -9.84
N ALA A 21 -27.19 21.24 -10.58
CA ALA A 21 -27.08 21.36 -12.03
C ALA A 21 -25.72 21.97 -12.41
N GLY A 22 -24.80 21.11 -12.92
CA GLY A 22 -23.47 21.53 -13.35
C GLY A 22 -22.34 20.53 -13.21
N ALA A 23 -22.41 19.53 -12.32
CA ALA A 23 -21.35 18.54 -12.19
C ALA A 23 -21.71 17.25 -12.94
N ASN A 24 -21.02 16.99 -14.05
CA ASN A 24 -21.17 15.71 -14.76
C ASN A 24 -20.51 14.59 -13.94
N LYS A 25 -21.30 13.67 -13.39
CA LYS A 25 -20.87 12.53 -12.55
C LYS A 25 -19.89 11.58 -13.25
N ASP A 26 -20.03 11.47 -14.56
CA ASP A 26 -19.24 10.58 -15.38
C ASP A 26 -17.93 11.22 -15.85
N SER A 27 -17.67 12.47 -15.44
CA SER A 27 -16.41 13.14 -15.75
C SER A 27 -15.24 12.37 -15.15
N LYS A 28 -14.25 12.09 -15.98
CA LYS A 28 -12.98 11.50 -15.52
C LYS A 28 -12.25 12.49 -14.61
N ILE A 29 -11.55 11.97 -13.65
CA ILE A 29 -10.57 12.73 -12.86
C ILE A 29 -9.45 13.18 -13.81
N ASN A 30 -9.12 14.45 -13.79
CA ASN A 30 -8.06 15.01 -14.62
C ASN A 30 -6.68 14.52 -14.16
N LEU A 31 -5.74 14.41 -15.09
CA LEU A 31 -4.33 14.22 -14.77
C LEU A 31 -3.79 15.47 -14.04
N PRO A 32 -2.80 15.33 -13.13
CA PRO A 32 -2.13 16.47 -12.53
C PRO A 32 -1.63 17.44 -13.58
N ARG A 33 -1.67 18.75 -13.29
CA ARG A 33 -1.24 19.78 -14.24
C ARG A 33 0.21 19.55 -14.67
N GLY A 34 0.47 19.71 -15.97
CA GLY A 34 1.79 19.48 -16.56
C GLY A 34 2.11 18.01 -16.87
N THR A 35 1.24 17.08 -16.53
CA THR A 35 1.43 15.66 -16.91
C THR A 35 1.18 15.50 -18.41
N VAL A 36 2.11 14.82 -19.07
CA VAL A 36 2.01 14.38 -20.47
C VAL A 36 1.80 12.86 -20.48
N GLU A 37 0.70 12.43 -21.08
CA GLU A 37 0.39 11.01 -21.29
C GLU A 37 0.29 10.74 -22.79
N GLY A 38 0.87 9.65 -23.26
CA GLY A 38 0.82 9.29 -24.67
C GLY A 38 1.24 7.86 -24.97
N TYR A 39 1.21 7.53 -26.26
CA TYR A 39 1.60 6.23 -26.77
C TYR A 39 2.55 6.41 -27.95
N LEU A 40 3.60 5.60 -28.02
CA LEU A 40 4.41 5.46 -29.22
C LEU A 40 3.68 4.58 -30.26
N ASP A 41 4.12 4.64 -31.52
CA ASP A 41 3.52 3.85 -32.62
C ASP A 41 3.61 2.34 -32.38
N ASN A 42 4.64 1.88 -31.66
CA ASN A 42 4.79 0.48 -31.25
C ASN A 42 3.89 0.08 -30.06
N GLY A 43 3.11 1.02 -29.50
CA GLY A 43 2.16 0.80 -28.44
C GLY A 43 2.69 1.00 -27.03
N LEU A 44 3.97 1.38 -26.85
CA LEU A 44 4.48 1.74 -25.53
C LEU A 44 3.70 2.94 -24.97
N HIS A 45 3.09 2.75 -23.81
CA HIS A 45 2.44 3.81 -23.04
C HIS A 45 3.50 4.58 -22.26
N TYR A 46 3.36 5.91 -22.13
CA TYR A 46 4.23 6.70 -21.27
C TYR A 46 3.44 7.77 -20.52
N ILE A 47 3.90 8.06 -19.29
CA ILE A 47 3.39 9.15 -18.45
C ILE A 47 4.60 9.93 -17.94
N ILE A 48 4.61 11.23 -18.20
CA ILE A 48 5.68 12.14 -17.77
C ILE A 48 5.05 13.23 -16.91
N MET A 49 5.55 13.43 -15.70
CA MET A 49 5.06 14.47 -14.81
C MET A 49 6.22 15.27 -14.20
N PRO A 50 6.38 16.55 -14.55
CA PRO A 50 7.28 17.44 -13.85
C PRO A 50 6.89 17.58 -12.38
N ASN A 51 7.82 17.33 -11.45
CA ASN A 51 7.62 17.49 -10.02
C ASN A 51 8.91 17.97 -9.34
N ALA A 52 8.80 18.94 -8.46
CA ALA A 52 9.95 19.54 -7.80
C ALA A 52 10.35 18.84 -6.49
N LEU A 53 9.69 17.76 -6.11
CA LEU A 53 9.93 17.05 -4.86
C LEU A 53 10.22 15.56 -5.07
N PRO A 54 11.34 15.02 -4.53
CA PRO A 54 12.43 15.78 -3.90
C PRO A 54 13.14 16.66 -4.92
N ARG A 55 13.72 17.72 -4.44
CA ARG A 55 14.47 18.65 -5.29
C ARG A 55 15.58 17.88 -6.03
N HIS A 56 15.59 17.99 -7.37
CA HIS A 56 16.56 17.32 -8.23
C HIS A 56 16.48 15.78 -8.32
N GLY A 57 15.42 15.16 -7.79
CA GLY A 57 15.20 13.73 -7.97
C GLY A 57 14.32 13.40 -9.17
N ILE A 58 14.56 12.24 -9.77
CA ILE A 58 13.68 11.67 -10.80
C ILE A 58 13.37 10.24 -10.42
N GLU A 59 12.08 9.92 -10.42
CA GLU A 59 11.55 8.59 -10.21
C GLU A 59 11.10 8.01 -11.54
N MET A 60 11.51 6.79 -11.83
CA MET A 60 11.05 6.04 -12.99
C MET A 60 10.41 4.73 -12.57
N ARG A 61 9.37 4.33 -13.29
CA ARG A 61 8.76 2.99 -13.19
C ARG A 61 8.52 2.47 -14.58
N LEU A 62 9.16 1.32 -14.91
CA LEU A 62 8.69 0.53 -16.03
C LEU A 62 7.66 -0.45 -15.51
N VAL A 63 6.43 -0.28 -15.91
CA VAL A 63 5.30 -1.09 -15.50
C VAL A 63 4.95 -2.06 -16.61
N MET A 64 5.24 -3.33 -16.42
CA MET A 64 4.74 -4.41 -17.27
C MET A 64 3.37 -4.83 -16.76
N LYS A 65 2.34 -4.78 -17.62
CA LYS A 65 0.96 -5.21 -17.30
C LYS A 65 0.82 -6.73 -17.37
N VAL A 66 1.86 -7.44 -17.00
CA VAL A 66 1.99 -8.89 -17.01
C VAL A 66 2.75 -9.37 -15.78
N GLY A 67 2.34 -10.51 -15.25
CA GLY A 67 2.95 -11.14 -14.08
C GLY A 67 2.68 -12.64 -14.11
N SER A 68 2.59 -13.28 -12.94
CA SER A 68 2.46 -14.73 -12.87
C SER A 68 1.14 -15.27 -13.44
N LEU A 69 0.08 -14.48 -13.53
CA LEU A 69 -1.20 -14.90 -14.15
C LEU A 69 -1.06 -15.21 -15.65
N GLN A 70 -0.05 -14.68 -16.32
CA GLN A 70 0.22 -14.92 -17.72
C GLN A 70 1.00 -16.22 -17.97
N GLU A 71 1.56 -16.83 -16.94
CA GLU A 71 2.30 -18.09 -17.02
C GLU A 71 1.38 -19.25 -17.44
N ASN A 72 1.90 -20.16 -18.25
CA ASN A 72 1.29 -21.48 -18.44
C ASN A 72 1.76 -22.48 -17.37
N ASP A 73 1.30 -23.73 -17.42
CA ASP A 73 1.62 -24.74 -16.40
C ASP A 73 3.10 -25.11 -16.31
N GLN A 74 3.86 -24.85 -17.37
CA GLN A 74 5.30 -25.13 -17.45
C GLN A 74 6.17 -23.90 -17.13
N GLN A 75 5.55 -22.75 -16.84
CA GLN A 75 6.25 -21.48 -16.65
C GLN A 75 6.05 -20.91 -15.22
N LYS A 76 5.53 -21.69 -14.31
CA LYS A 76 5.26 -21.23 -12.95
C LYS A 76 6.54 -20.70 -12.27
N GLY A 77 6.45 -19.48 -11.70
CA GLY A 77 7.58 -18.75 -11.15
C GLY A 77 8.45 -18.06 -12.20
N GLY A 78 8.12 -18.22 -13.50
CA GLY A 78 8.91 -17.68 -14.60
C GLY A 78 8.85 -16.17 -14.74
N ALA A 79 7.75 -15.53 -14.33
CA ALA A 79 7.63 -14.09 -14.32
C ALA A 79 8.62 -13.46 -13.32
N HIS A 80 8.71 -14.01 -12.10
CA HIS A 80 9.66 -13.59 -11.09
C HIS A 80 11.10 -13.94 -11.49
N PHE A 81 11.33 -15.12 -12.05
CA PHE A 81 12.63 -15.49 -12.56
C PHE A 81 13.12 -14.49 -13.64
N LEU A 82 12.24 -14.07 -14.55
CA LEU A 82 12.56 -13.07 -15.57
C LEU A 82 12.89 -11.70 -14.94
N GLU A 83 12.23 -11.34 -13.86
CA GLU A 83 12.57 -10.13 -13.10
C GLU A 83 14.04 -10.14 -12.69
N HIS A 84 14.52 -11.23 -12.07
CA HIS A 84 15.93 -11.43 -11.72
C HIS A 84 16.85 -11.37 -12.94
N MET A 85 16.49 -12.08 -14.03
CA MET A 85 17.28 -12.06 -15.25
C MET A 85 17.44 -10.67 -15.85
N SER A 86 16.49 -9.77 -15.62
CA SER A 86 16.55 -8.38 -16.10
C SER A 86 17.68 -7.57 -15.47
N PHE A 87 18.21 -8.00 -14.33
CA PHE A 87 19.35 -7.38 -13.64
C PHE A 87 20.67 -8.13 -13.87
N SER A 88 20.60 -9.41 -14.25
CA SER A 88 21.78 -10.27 -14.39
C SER A 88 22.53 -10.09 -15.71
N GLY A 89 21.95 -9.37 -16.67
CA GLY A 89 22.62 -9.02 -17.91
C GLY A 89 21.67 -8.70 -19.05
N THR A 90 22.04 -7.67 -19.80
CA THR A 90 21.29 -7.22 -20.96
C THR A 90 22.21 -6.93 -22.15
N LYS A 91 21.64 -6.61 -23.29
CA LYS A 91 22.36 -6.35 -24.55
C LYS A 91 23.45 -5.27 -24.43
N HIS A 92 23.14 -4.18 -23.72
CA HIS A 92 24.07 -3.06 -23.54
C HIS A 92 24.79 -3.07 -22.20
N PHE A 93 24.30 -3.84 -21.25
CA PHE A 93 24.84 -3.98 -19.90
C PHE A 93 25.05 -5.47 -19.58
N PRO A 94 26.18 -6.06 -20.01
CA PRO A 94 26.45 -7.47 -19.76
C PRO A 94 26.71 -7.75 -18.28
N GLN A 95 26.23 -8.88 -17.79
CA GLN A 95 26.36 -9.31 -16.39
C GLN A 95 25.83 -8.22 -15.43
N ASP A 96 26.52 -7.96 -14.34
CA ASP A 96 26.14 -6.99 -13.30
C ASP A 96 26.45 -5.53 -13.70
N ALA A 97 26.87 -5.27 -14.93
CA ALA A 97 27.30 -3.93 -15.39
C ALA A 97 26.22 -2.86 -15.21
N TRP A 98 24.95 -3.27 -15.23
CA TRP A 98 23.81 -2.38 -14.99
C TRP A 98 23.76 -1.89 -13.54
N VAL A 99 23.82 -2.82 -12.58
CA VAL A 99 23.83 -2.52 -11.14
C VAL A 99 25.09 -1.73 -10.79
N ASP A 100 26.26 -2.20 -11.23
CA ASP A 100 27.55 -1.53 -11.03
C ASP A 100 27.57 -0.08 -11.55
N TYR A 101 26.95 0.17 -12.70
CA TYR A 101 26.88 1.51 -13.26
C TYR A 101 26.11 2.46 -12.32
N PHE A 102 24.95 2.06 -11.84
CA PHE A 102 24.13 2.89 -10.97
C PHE A 102 24.69 3.00 -9.55
N GLU A 103 25.34 1.95 -9.03
CA GLU A 103 26.02 2.04 -7.73
C GLU A 103 27.17 3.04 -7.73
N ARG A 104 27.91 3.16 -8.84
CA ARG A 104 28.93 4.21 -9.03
C ARG A 104 28.35 5.63 -9.03
N LEU A 105 27.07 5.78 -9.36
CA LEU A 105 26.33 7.03 -9.26
C LEU A 105 25.76 7.28 -7.84
N GLY A 106 26.06 6.41 -6.86
CA GLY A 106 25.61 6.53 -5.47
C GLY A 106 24.24 5.93 -5.21
N MET A 107 23.63 5.27 -6.19
CA MET A 107 22.41 4.52 -6.01
C MET A 107 22.69 3.17 -5.32
N LYS A 108 21.70 2.62 -4.63
CA LYS A 108 21.82 1.31 -3.96
C LYS A 108 20.75 0.37 -4.44
N TYR A 109 21.17 -0.84 -4.80
CA TYR A 109 20.25 -1.93 -5.08
C TYR A 109 19.37 -2.21 -3.85
N GLY A 110 18.10 -2.53 -4.06
CA GLY A 110 17.10 -2.72 -3.02
C GLY A 110 16.45 -1.43 -2.50
N ARG A 111 17.15 -0.29 -2.55
CA ARG A 111 16.62 1.01 -2.14
C ARG A 111 16.23 1.90 -3.32
N ASP A 112 17.19 2.16 -4.22
CA ASP A 112 17.04 3.11 -5.33
C ASP A 112 16.79 2.41 -6.66
N ILE A 113 17.18 1.14 -6.74
CA ILE A 113 16.98 0.24 -7.86
C ILE A 113 16.34 -1.01 -7.30
N ASN A 114 15.16 -1.36 -7.79
CA ASN A 114 14.47 -2.55 -7.33
C ASN A 114 13.42 -2.99 -8.35
N ALA A 115 12.80 -4.14 -8.12
CA ALA A 115 11.66 -4.59 -8.88
C ALA A 115 10.69 -5.38 -8.00
N PHE A 116 9.55 -5.69 -8.56
CA PHE A 116 8.50 -6.46 -7.91
C PHE A 116 7.68 -7.21 -8.95
N THR A 117 7.52 -8.49 -8.76
CA THR A 117 6.62 -9.33 -9.55
C THR A 117 5.38 -9.68 -8.75
N GLY A 118 4.23 -9.30 -9.27
CA GLY A 118 2.92 -9.68 -8.75
C GLY A 118 2.19 -10.65 -9.67
N PHE A 119 0.91 -10.80 -9.40
CA PHE A 119 0.04 -11.65 -10.22
C PHE A 119 -0.21 -11.08 -11.62
N ASP A 120 -0.49 -9.79 -11.71
CA ASP A 120 -0.92 -9.09 -12.93
C ASP A 120 0.06 -8.04 -13.44
N ARG A 121 1.21 -7.93 -12.78
CA ARG A 121 2.22 -6.89 -13.07
C ARG A 121 3.62 -7.32 -12.70
N THR A 122 4.60 -6.74 -13.41
CA THR A 122 6.00 -6.67 -12.97
C THR A 122 6.42 -5.20 -13.07
N ILE A 123 7.02 -4.66 -12.03
CA ILE A 123 7.38 -3.25 -11.93
C ILE A 123 8.87 -3.16 -11.67
N TYR A 124 9.58 -2.39 -12.47
CA TYR A 124 10.97 -2.03 -12.25
C TYR A 124 11.03 -0.56 -11.87
N TRP A 125 11.72 -0.22 -10.81
CA TRP A 125 11.81 1.18 -10.38
C TRP A 125 13.24 1.65 -10.18
N LEU A 126 13.46 2.92 -10.50
CA LEU A 126 14.72 3.61 -10.36
C LEU A 126 14.45 4.98 -9.74
N SER A 127 15.17 5.27 -8.66
CA SER A 127 15.18 6.57 -7.97
C SER A 127 16.50 7.26 -8.24
N LEU A 128 16.52 8.18 -9.20
CA LEU A 128 17.73 8.85 -9.67
C LEU A 128 17.99 10.13 -8.87
N PRO A 129 19.11 10.27 -8.17
CA PRO A 129 19.49 11.50 -7.46
C PRO A 129 20.11 12.55 -8.40
N VAL A 130 19.40 12.98 -9.41
CA VAL A 130 19.92 13.58 -10.67
C VAL A 130 20.44 15.03 -10.55
N ALA A 131 20.63 15.58 -9.37
CA ALA A 131 21.06 16.98 -9.30
C ALA A 131 22.25 17.36 -10.18
N ASP A 132 23.20 16.43 -10.40
CA ASP A 132 24.51 16.76 -10.90
C ASP A 132 25.01 15.90 -12.07
N PHE A 133 24.24 14.93 -12.55
CA PHE A 133 24.76 13.92 -13.49
C PHE A 133 24.61 14.23 -14.98
N GLY A 134 23.87 15.28 -15.33
CA GLY A 134 23.68 15.68 -16.73
C GLY A 134 22.87 14.70 -17.59
N THR A 135 22.76 15.05 -18.87
CA THR A 135 21.90 14.34 -19.85
C THR A 135 22.37 12.91 -20.15
N GLN A 136 23.65 12.63 -20.03
CA GLN A 136 24.22 11.32 -20.35
C GLN A 136 23.71 10.22 -19.40
N VAL A 137 23.55 10.51 -18.13
CA VAL A 137 23.00 9.53 -17.15
C VAL A 137 21.56 9.20 -17.49
N MET A 138 20.78 10.20 -17.92
CA MET A 138 19.40 9.98 -18.33
C MET A 138 19.31 9.06 -19.55
N ASP A 139 20.13 9.29 -20.56
CA ASP A 139 20.15 8.46 -21.78
C ASP A 139 20.58 7.02 -21.46
N SER A 140 21.59 6.86 -20.59
CA SER A 140 22.02 5.52 -20.12
C SER A 140 20.93 4.82 -19.31
N THR A 141 20.19 5.57 -18.50
CA THR A 141 19.06 5.03 -17.72
C THR A 141 17.93 4.57 -18.63
N LEU A 142 17.54 5.40 -19.60
CA LEU A 142 16.51 5.02 -20.57
C LEU A 142 16.94 3.82 -21.40
N LEU A 143 18.23 3.71 -21.74
CA LEU A 143 18.77 2.55 -22.46
C LEU A 143 18.71 1.28 -21.61
N ALA A 144 19.05 1.36 -20.32
CA ALA A 144 18.94 0.25 -19.40
C ALA A 144 17.48 -0.22 -19.23
N VAL A 145 16.55 0.72 -19.08
CA VAL A 145 15.10 0.42 -19.00
C VAL A 145 14.60 -0.16 -20.33
N ARG A 146 15.08 0.31 -21.46
CA ARG A 146 14.76 -0.26 -22.77
C ARG A 146 15.19 -1.72 -22.87
N ASP A 147 16.39 -2.03 -22.41
CA ASP A 147 16.95 -3.39 -22.50
C ASP A 147 16.09 -4.41 -21.70
N ILE A 148 15.36 -3.99 -20.69
CA ILE A 148 14.38 -4.85 -20.03
C ILE A 148 13.30 -5.31 -21.02
N LEU A 149 12.93 -4.49 -22.00
CA LEU A 149 11.88 -4.83 -22.98
C LEU A 149 12.38 -5.67 -24.15
N ASP A 150 13.60 -5.42 -24.65
CA ASP A 150 14.08 -6.08 -25.89
C ASP A 150 15.53 -6.57 -25.84
N GLY A 151 16.14 -6.60 -24.65
CA GLY A 151 17.57 -6.87 -24.53
C GLY A 151 18.00 -7.77 -23.37
N VAL A 152 17.09 -8.43 -22.64
CA VAL A 152 17.48 -9.33 -21.54
C VAL A 152 18.28 -10.50 -22.08
N SER A 153 19.44 -10.75 -21.48
CA SER A 153 20.34 -11.86 -21.83
C SER A 153 19.98 -13.09 -21.00
N PHE A 154 19.71 -14.20 -21.66
CA PHE A 154 19.47 -15.47 -20.99
C PHE A 154 20.70 -16.38 -21.14
N GLU A 155 21.87 -15.87 -20.80
CA GLU A 155 23.08 -16.68 -20.77
C GLU A 155 22.90 -17.92 -19.87
N PRO A 156 23.20 -19.14 -20.32
CA PRO A 156 22.92 -20.35 -19.56
C PRO A 156 23.52 -20.35 -18.15
N GLN A 157 24.71 -19.78 -17.99
CA GLN A 157 25.38 -19.71 -16.69
C GLN A 157 24.65 -18.75 -15.73
N LEU A 158 24.17 -17.59 -16.22
CA LEU A 158 23.42 -16.63 -15.43
C LEU A 158 22.05 -17.19 -15.04
N VAL A 159 21.38 -17.93 -15.92
CA VAL A 159 20.11 -18.61 -15.58
C VAL A 159 20.31 -19.58 -14.39
N GLU A 160 21.39 -20.37 -14.40
CA GLU A 160 21.63 -21.29 -13.30
C GLU A 160 22.08 -20.59 -12.01
N GLN A 161 22.79 -19.48 -12.11
CA GLN A 161 23.14 -18.64 -10.96
C GLN A 161 21.88 -18.06 -10.31
N GLU A 162 21.00 -17.42 -11.09
CA GLU A 162 19.76 -16.83 -10.59
C GLU A 162 18.79 -17.89 -10.03
N ARG A 163 18.75 -19.08 -10.61
CA ARG A 163 18.00 -20.21 -10.03
C ARG A 163 18.40 -20.49 -8.60
N GLY A 164 19.68 -20.42 -8.29
CA GLY A 164 20.22 -20.57 -6.93
C GLY A 164 19.74 -19.46 -5.99
N VAL A 165 19.80 -18.20 -6.45
CA VAL A 165 19.36 -17.01 -5.69
C VAL A 165 17.87 -17.09 -5.38
N ILE A 166 17.03 -17.38 -6.37
CA ILE A 166 15.56 -17.49 -6.19
C ILE A 166 15.20 -18.63 -5.21
N LYS A 167 15.92 -19.76 -5.25
CA LYS A 167 15.70 -20.86 -4.29
C LYS A 167 16.03 -20.44 -2.85
N GLU A 168 17.06 -19.64 -2.62
CA GLU A 168 17.36 -19.10 -1.30
C GLU A 168 16.30 -18.08 -0.86
N GLU A 169 15.83 -17.25 -1.77
CA GLU A 169 14.73 -16.32 -1.50
C GLU A 169 13.45 -17.06 -1.08
N LEU A 170 13.06 -18.09 -1.81
CA LEU A 170 11.93 -18.96 -1.48
C LEU A 170 12.01 -19.52 -0.06
N ARG A 171 13.20 -19.92 0.40
CA ARG A 171 13.38 -20.41 1.77
C ARG A 171 13.16 -19.33 2.82
N GLY A 172 13.49 -18.08 2.51
CA GLY A 172 13.22 -16.93 3.37
C GLY A 172 11.72 -16.63 3.51
N TYR A 173 10.93 -16.85 2.46
CA TYR A 173 9.48 -16.62 2.46
C TYR A 173 8.65 -17.77 3.07
N SER A 174 9.26 -18.91 3.41
CA SER A 174 8.55 -20.08 3.99
C SER A 174 7.91 -19.84 5.36
N THR A 175 8.13 -18.67 5.96
CA THR A 175 7.50 -18.21 7.21
C THR A 175 6.43 -17.15 6.99
N GLY A 176 5.92 -17.01 5.76
CA GLY A 176 4.98 -15.96 5.36
C GLY A 176 3.61 -16.00 6.03
N ASP A 177 2.76 -15.07 5.66
CA ASP A 177 1.39 -14.93 6.17
C ASP A 177 0.59 -16.22 5.97
N ASP A 178 0.41 -16.98 7.05
CA ASP A 178 -0.33 -18.24 7.08
C ASP A 178 -1.78 -18.11 6.57
N PHE A 179 -2.31 -16.88 6.53
CA PHE A 179 -3.66 -16.59 6.03
C PHE A 179 -3.69 -16.14 4.56
N TYR A 180 -2.53 -16.04 3.90
CA TYR A 180 -2.45 -15.58 2.52
C TYR A 180 -3.28 -16.45 1.57
N ASN A 181 -3.12 -17.77 1.65
CA ASN A 181 -3.84 -18.72 0.82
C ASN A 181 -5.37 -18.64 1.02
N LEU A 182 -5.82 -18.37 2.25
CA LEU A 182 -7.23 -18.14 2.53
C LEU A 182 -7.78 -16.95 1.73
N LYS A 183 -7.01 -15.87 1.67
CA LYS A 183 -7.43 -14.59 1.05
C LYS A 183 -7.39 -14.62 -0.47
N ILE A 184 -6.48 -15.37 -1.10
CA ILE A 184 -6.41 -15.48 -2.58
C ILE A 184 -7.40 -16.47 -3.17
N GLY A 185 -8.07 -17.27 -2.36
CA GLY A 185 -9.13 -18.18 -2.77
C GLY A 185 -8.68 -19.39 -3.59
N ASP A 186 -9.61 -19.96 -4.37
CA ASP A 186 -9.44 -21.28 -5.01
C ASP A 186 -9.14 -21.21 -6.53
N GLY A 187 -8.97 -20.01 -7.08
CA GLY A 187 -8.89 -19.80 -8.52
C GLY A 187 -7.48 -19.91 -9.11
N ARG A 188 -7.29 -19.22 -10.23
CA ARG A 188 -6.00 -19.17 -10.93
C ARG A 188 -4.88 -18.58 -10.05
N TYR A 189 -5.20 -17.69 -9.13
CA TYR A 189 -4.23 -17.03 -8.27
C TYR A 189 -3.42 -18.02 -7.43
N ILE A 190 -4.07 -18.97 -6.74
CA ILE A 190 -3.36 -20.00 -5.96
C ILE A 190 -2.47 -20.90 -6.83
N GLN A 191 -2.84 -21.07 -8.12
CA GLN A 191 -2.09 -21.88 -9.07
C GLN A 191 -0.93 -21.13 -9.72
N ARG A 192 -0.85 -19.82 -9.54
CA ARG A 192 0.11 -18.90 -10.16
C ARG A 192 0.72 -17.96 -9.13
N MET A 193 1.17 -18.54 -8.02
CA MET A 193 1.93 -17.79 -7.01
C MET A 193 3.17 -17.19 -7.67
N PRO A 194 3.45 -15.88 -7.51
CA PRO A 194 4.53 -15.21 -8.23
C PRO A 194 5.90 -15.86 -8.07
N LEU A 195 6.21 -16.34 -6.88
CA LEU A 195 7.48 -17.04 -6.60
C LEU A 195 7.51 -18.48 -7.14
N GLY A 196 6.36 -19.07 -7.50
CA GLY A 196 6.29 -20.50 -7.79
C GLY A 196 6.58 -21.38 -6.57
N THR A 197 6.89 -22.64 -6.83
CA THR A 197 7.40 -23.59 -5.83
C THR A 197 8.87 -23.91 -6.10
N GLU A 198 9.58 -24.50 -5.13
CA GLU A 198 10.96 -24.93 -5.36
C GLU A 198 11.07 -25.90 -6.55
N GLN A 199 10.08 -26.78 -6.72
CA GLN A 199 10.00 -27.70 -7.85
C GLN A 199 9.79 -26.97 -9.18
N ASP A 200 8.94 -25.92 -9.22
CA ASP A 200 8.73 -25.11 -10.42
C ASP A 200 10.04 -24.42 -10.84
N ILE A 201 10.74 -23.80 -9.88
CA ILE A 201 12.02 -23.12 -10.12
C ILE A 201 13.12 -24.09 -10.55
N GLU A 202 13.17 -25.30 -9.97
CA GLU A 202 14.14 -26.33 -10.36
C GLU A 202 13.96 -26.78 -11.80
N THR A 203 12.71 -26.88 -12.27
CA THR A 203 12.38 -27.53 -13.55
C THR A 203 12.20 -26.56 -14.71
N ILE A 204 11.97 -25.27 -14.45
CA ILE A 204 11.77 -24.29 -15.51
C ILE A 204 13.04 -24.16 -16.35
N SER A 205 12.90 -24.38 -17.65
CA SER A 205 14.02 -24.29 -18.60
C SER A 205 14.23 -22.87 -19.13
N ARG A 206 15.45 -22.59 -19.56
CA ARG A 206 15.79 -21.36 -20.29
C ARG A 206 14.81 -21.06 -21.44
N ASN A 207 14.43 -22.09 -22.21
CA ASN A 207 13.49 -21.90 -23.33
C ASN A 207 12.09 -21.48 -22.87
N GLN A 208 11.62 -21.95 -21.74
CA GLN A 208 10.35 -21.54 -21.16
C GLN A 208 10.38 -20.09 -20.69
N LEU A 209 11.51 -19.64 -20.11
CA LEU A 209 11.74 -18.22 -19.76
C LEU A 209 11.77 -17.34 -21.01
N LEU A 210 12.51 -17.74 -22.05
CA LEU A 210 12.55 -17.03 -23.34
C LEU A 210 11.16 -16.94 -23.98
N ASN A 211 10.37 -18.03 -23.96
CA ASN A 211 9.01 -18.03 -24.49
C ASN A 211 8.11 -17.05 -23.74
N TYR A 212 8.21 -17.01 -22.40
CA TYR A 212 7.47 -16.03 -21.61
C TYR A 212 7.90 -14.60 -21.96
N TYR A 213 9.20 -14.33 -22.02
CA TYR A 213 9.76 -13.03 -22.37
C TYR A 213 9.27 -12.54 -23.73
N HIS A 214 9.46 -13.31 -24.81
CA HIS A 214 9.06 -12.92 -26.16
C HIS A 214 7.55 -12.78 -26.33
N GLN A 215 6.76 -13.51 -25.55
CA GLN A 215 5.31 -13.42 -25.62
C GLN A 215 4.76 -12.20 -24.89
N TRP A 216 5.36 -11.81 -23.77
CA TRP A 216 4.73 -10.88 -22.85
C TRP A 216 5.48 -9.54 -22.68
N TYR A 217 6.81 -9.50 -22.84
CA TYR A 217 7.59 -8.28 -22.72
C TYR A 217 7.57 -7.50 -24.04
N LEU A 218 6.41 -6.95 -24.33
CA LEU A 218 6.10 -6.20 -25.55
C LEU A 218 5.80 -4.75 -25.21
N PRO A 219 6.16 -3.78 -26.08
CA PRO A 219 5.89 -2.36 -25.84
C PRO A 219 4.43 -2.06 -25.46
N GLN A 220 3.47 -2.71 -26.11
CA GLN A 220 2.04 -2.50 -25.84
C GLN A 220 1.57 -3.03 -24.46
N ASN A 221 2.34 -3.89 -23.81
CA ASN A 221 2.11 -4.36 -22.46
C ASN A 221 2.85 -3.53 -21.41
N ALA A 222 3.65 -2.54 -21.83
CA ALA A 222 4.48 -1.73 -20.96
C ALA A 222 3.95 -0.30 -20.84
N CYS A 223 4.23 0.31 -19.68
CA CYS A 223 4.10 1.74 -19.48
C CYS A 223 5.36 2.27 -18.79
N LEU A 224 5.94 3.33 -19.32
CA LEU A 224 7.05 4.04 -18.68
C LEU A 224 6.52 5.28 -17.99
N VAL A 225 6.66 5.34 -16.67
CA VAL A 225 6.32 6.49 -15.84
C VAL A 225 7.60 7.22 -15.46
N VAL A 226 7.63 8.52 -15.65
CA VAL A 226 8.76 9.39 -15.27
C VAL A 226 8.20 10.58 -14.51
N VAL A 227 8.60 10.73 -13.25
CA VAL A 227 8.16 11.83 -12.38
C VAL A 227 9.37 12.48 -11.72
N GLY A 228 9.46 13.79 -11.78
CA GLY A 228 10.56 14.49 -11.11
C GLY A 228 10.99 15.78 -11.79
N ASN A 229 12.21 16.18 -11.54
CA ASN A 229 12.78 17.40 -12.11
C ASN A 229 13.15 17.21 -13.60
N VAL A 230 12.13 17.14 -14.44
CA VAL A 230 12.27 16.92 -15.89
C VAL A 230 11.51 17.98 -16.68
N ASP A 231 12.02 18.33 -17.86
CA ASP A 231 11.22 18.96 -18.88
C ASP A 231 10.42 17.88 -19.63
N ALA A 232 9.11 18.04 -19.68
CA ALA A 232 8.21 17.01 -20.22
C ALA A 232 8.40 16.79 -21.74
N GLN A 233 8.72 17.85 -22.49
CA GLN A 233 8.91 17.77 -23.95
C GLN A 233 10.27 17.12 -24.29
N ASP A 234 11.33 17.50 -23.60
CA ASP A 234 12.65 16.86 -23.74
C ASP A 234 12.58 15.37 -23.37
N MET A 235 11.92 15.04 -22.27
CA MET A 235 11.76 13.66 -21.84
C MET A 235 10.92 12.85 -22.83
N GLN A 236 9.84 13.41 -23.35
CA GLN A 236 9.03 12.77 -24.39
C GLN A 236 9.88 12.44 -25.63
N LYS A 237 10.70 13.40 -26.07
CA LYS A 237 11.61 13.18 -27.20
C LYS A 237 12.61 12.05 -26.90
N ARG A 238 13.24 12.03 -25.72
CA ARG A 238 14.17 10.97 -25.31
C ARG A 238 13.50 9.60 -25.29
N ILE A 239 12.28 9.51 -24.77
CA ILE A 239 11.49 8.27 -24.78
C ILE A 239 11.24 7.83 -26.22
N GLN A 240 10.84 8.75 -27.10
CA GLN A 240 10.64 8.45 -28.51
C GLN A 240 11.93 7.96 -29.19
N ASP A 241 13.03 8.68 -29.03
CA ASP A 241 14.32 8.33 -29.64
C ASP A 241 14.82 6.96 -29.13
N THR A 242 14.59 6.63 -27.86
CA THR A 242 15.08 5.39 -27.25
C THR A 242 14.20 4.18 -27.58
N PHE A 243 12.88 4.30 -27.54
CA PHE A 243 11.97 3.14 -27.53
C PHE A 243 11.25 2.90 -28.86
N SER A 244 11.18 3.87 -29.78
CA SER A 244 10.40 3.72 -31.02
C SER A 244 10.88 2.61 -31.93
N SER A 245 12.16 2.26 -31.86
CA SER A 245 12.76 1.21 -32.69
C SER A 245 12.46 -0.21 -32.20
N ILE A 246 11.88 -0.39 -31.01
CA ILE A 246 11.43 -1.69 -30.51
C ILE A 246 10.25 -2.16 -31.37
N ALA A 247 10.34 -3.35 -31.91
CA ALA A 247 9.29 -3.89 -32.77
C ALA A 247 7.97 -4.07 -31.99
N LYS A 248 6.87 -3.70 -32.64
CA LYS A 248 5.54 -4.00 -32.14
C LYS A 248 5.28 -5.50 -32.23
N GLY A 249 5.08 -6.15 -31.10
CA GLY A 249 4.78 -7.58 -31.07
C GLY A 249 3.33 -7.89 -31.46
N GLN A 250 3.04 -9.18 -31.63
CA GLN A 250 1.65 -9.64 -31.78
C GLN A 250 0.96 -9.60 -30.42
N PRO A 251 -0.13 -8.85 -30.26
CA PRO A 251 -0.79 -8.72 -28.96
C PRO A 251 -1.45 -10.03 -28.56
N THR A 252 -1.06 -10.56 -27.42
CA THR A 252 -1.80 -11.64 -26.75
C THR A 252 -2.75 -11.00 -25.74
N PRO A 253 -4.05 -11.32 -25.78
CA PRO A 253 -4.99 -10.74 -24.82
C PRO A 253 -4.58 -11.07 -23.39
N LEU A 254 -4.50 -10.04 -22.55
CA LEU A 254 -4.35 -10.21 -21.10
C LEU A 254 -5.64 -10.79 -20.55
N GLY A 255 -5.58 -11.99 -19.97
CA GLY A 255 -6.75 -12.63 -19.36
C GLY A 255 -7.23 -11.82 -18.14
N LYS A 256 -8.56 -11.78 -17.96
CA LYS A 256 -9.15 -11.27 -16.72
C LYS A 256 -9.50 -12.47 -15.84
N TYR A 257 -8.87 -12.54 -14.70
CA TYR A 257 -9.02 -13.65 -13.76
C TYR A 257 -9.67 -13.11 -12.48
N PRO A 258 -10.97 -13.43 -12.21
CA PRO A 258 -11.58 -13.05 -10.95
C PRO A 258 -11.05 -13.92 -9.81
N LEU A 259 -10.98 -13.35 -8.61
CA LEU A 259 -10.85 -14.14 -7.40
C LEU A 259 -12.14 -14.95 -7.19
N THR A 260 -11.98 -16.21 -6.82
CA THR A 260 -13.09 -17.13 -6.56
C THR A 260 -12.95 -17.75 -5.18
N TYR A 261 -14.06 -17.91 -4.48
CA TYR A 261 -14.10 -18.44 -3.13
C TYR A 261 -15.16 -19.53 -3.02
N LYS A 262 -14.95 -20.49 -2.15
CA LYS A 262 -15.97 -21.48 -1.80
C LYS A 262 -17.22 -20.80 -1.25
N LYS A 263 -18.36 -21.36 -1.55
CA LYS A 263 -19.61 -20.94 -0.91
C LYS A 263 -19.64 -21.38 0.54
N GLY A 264 -20.18 -20.51 1.39
CA GLY A 264 -20.26 -20.77 2.83
C GLY A 264 -19.04 -20.26 3.57
N ILE A 265 -18.66 -20.93 4.63
CA ILE A 265 -17.51 -20.58 5.46
C ILE A 265 -16.28 -21.36 5.02
N THR A 266 -15.16 -20.68 4.97
CA THR A 266 -13.83 -21.27 4.84
C THR A 266 -13.03 -20.87 6.06
N LEU A 267 -12.70 -21.82 6.91
CA LEU A 267 -11.89 -21.61 8.12
C LEU A 267 -10.43 -21.97 7.85
N HIS A 268 -9.54 -21.07 8.25
CA HIS A 268 -8.13 -21.37 8.39
C HIS A 268 -7.68 -21.05 9.83
N GLU A 269 -7.12 -22.03 10.52
CA GLU A 269 -6.64 -21.90 11.90
C GLU A 269 -5.11 -22.00 11.93
N VAL A 270 -4.48 -21.02 12.58
CA VAL A 270 -3.06 -21.04 12.89
C VAL A 270 -2.87 -21.12 14.40
N LYS A 271 -1.98 -21.99 14.84
CA LYS A 271 -1.61 -22.10 16.25
C LYS A 271 -0.44 -21.17 16.54
N ASP A 272 -0.72 -20.10 17.26
CA ASP A 272 0.31 -19.20 17.76
C ASP A 272 0.89 -19.74 19.07
N THR A 273 2.20 -19.93 19.12
CA THR A 273 2.90 -20.47 20.30
C THR A 273 3.43 -19.37 21.23
N VAL A 274 3.37 -18.12 20.80
CA VAL A 274 3.99 -16.97 21.49
C VAL A 274 2.96 -15.99 22.05
N GLY A 275 1.82 -15.83 21.39
CA GLY A 275 0.79 -14.85 21.75
C GLY A 275 0.13 -15.11 23.11
N THR A 276 -0.42 -14.05 23.71
CA THR A 276 -1.16 -14.10 24.99
C THR A 276 -2.68 -14.07 24.81
N SER A 277 -3.16 -13.73 23.62
CA SER A 277 -4.59 -13.70 23.25
C SER A 277 -4.80 -14.40 21.91
N SER A 278 -5.97 -14.97 21.70
CA SER A 278 -6.39 -15.52 20.41
C SER A 278 -7.16 -14.44 19.64
N LYS A 279 -7.08 -14.48 18.30
CA LYS A 279 -7.76 -13.55 17.39
C LYS A 279 -8.69 -14.30 16.45
N LEU A 280 -9.94 -13.85 16.38
CA LEU A 280 -10.93 -14.34 15.42
C LEU A 280 -11.26 -13.22 14.44
N GLU A 281 -10.94 -13.41 13.17
CA GLU A 281 -11.18 -12.47 12.09
C GLU A 281 -12.16 -13.04 11.08
N PHE A 282 -13.18 -12.27 10.74
CA PHE A 282 -14.10 -12.55 9.65
C PHE A 282 -13.78 -11.63 8.49
N ILE A 283 -13.70 -12.20 7.28
CA ILE A 283 -13.34 -11.50 6.05
C ILE A 283 -14.43 -11.77 5.02
N ILE A 284 -15.01 -10.71 4.49
CA ILE A 284 -16.02 -10.76 3.44
C ILE A 284 -15.39 -10.23 2.16
N PRO A 285 -15.06 -11.11 1.19
CA PRO A 285 -14.68 -10.66 -0.13
C PRO A 285 -15.89 -10.00 -0.82
N HIS A 286 -15.69 -8.84 -1.39
CA HIS A 286 -16.73 -8.17 -2.18
C HIS A 286 -16.10 -7.36 -3.33
N GLU A 287 -16.90 -7.02 -4.34
CA GLU A 287 -16.41 -6.23 -5.45
C GLU A 287 -16.06 -4.80 -4.98
N GLY A 288 -14.85 -4.38 -5.26
CA GLY A 288 -14.37 -3.04 -5.01
C GLY A 288 -14.88 -2.05 -6.04
N VAL A 289 -14.74 -0.77 -5.73
CA VAL A 289 -15.07 0.30 -6.67
C VAL A 289 -13.88 0.57 -7.57
N VAL A 290 -14.00 0.28 -8.85
CA VAL A 290 -12.98 0.54 -9.87
C VAL A 290 -13.40 1.71 -10.75
N GLY A 291 -12.46 2.54 -11.15
CA GLY A 291 -12.68 3.64 -12.08
C GLY A 291 -12.11 4.98 -11.62
N ASN A 292 -11.92 5.87 -12.60
CA ASN A 292 -11.28 7.18 -12.43
C ASN A 292 -12.24 8.36 -12.68
N THR A 293 -13.52 8.20 -12.33
CA THR A 293 -14.51 9.28 -12.43
C THR A 293 -14.76 9.96 -11.09
N ILE A 294 -15.32 11.15 -11.12
CA ILE A 294 -15.77 11.87 -9.91
C ILE A 294 -16.71 10.97 -9.08
N ALA A 295 -17.63 10.27 -9.75
CA ALA A 295 -18.59 9.39 -9.06
C ALA A 295 -17.92 8.18 -8.44
N SER A 296 -17.01 7.49 -9.15
CA SER A 296 -16.31 6.31 -8.59
C SER A 296 -15.41 6.71 -7.41
N THR A 297 -14.72 7.84 -7.51
CA THR A 297 -13.90 8.37 -6.41
C THR A 297 -14.76 8.75 -5.20
N ALA A 298 -15.88 9.44 -5.42
CA ALA A 298 -16.82 9.75 -4.34
C ALA A 298 -17.38 8.48 -3.68
N LEU A 299 -17.69 7.43 -4.45
CA LEU A 299 -18.18 6.17 -3.92
C LEU A 299 -17.12 5.46 -3.06
N LYS A 300 -15.83 5.47 -3.46
CA LYS A 300 -14.73 4.98 -2.61
C LYS A 300 -14.67 5.72 -1.28
N GLU A 301 -14.78 7.04 -1.33
CA GLU A 301 -14.78 7.86 -0.12
C GLU A 301 -16.03 7.61 0.76
N GLN A 302 -17.16 7.25 0.17
CA GLN A 302 -18.36 6.84 0.91
C GLN A 302 -18.17 5.46 1.60
N TYR A 303 -17.46 4.51 0.98
CA TYR A 303 -17.06 3.27 1.66
C TYR A 303 -16.12 3.57 2.84
N ARG A 304 -15.12 4.43 2.68
CA ARG A 304 -14.25 4.85 3.78
C ARG A 304 -15.02 5.55 4.90
N LEU A 305 -15.99 6.41 4.55
CA LEU A 305 -16.89 7.02 5.51
C LEU A 305 -17.73 5.97 6.26
N LEU A 306 -18.27 4.98 5.56
CA LEU A 306 -19.02 3.88 6.15
C LEU A 306 -18.18 3.13 7.19
N ILE A 307 -16.96 2.73 6.85
CA ILE A 307 -16.06 2.01 7.77
C ILE A 307 -15.75 2.85 9.01
N ALA A 308 -15.41 4.12 8.82
CA ALA A 308 -15.17 5.04 9.94
C ALA A 308 -16.41 5.21 10.83
N ALA A 309 -17.60 5.31 10.23
CA ALA A 309 -18.85 5.45 10.96
C ALA A 309 -19.19 4.18 11.77
N ILE A 310 -18.97 3.00 11.19
CA ILE A 310 -19.14 1.71 11.88
C ILE A 310 -18.16 1.62 13.06
N SER A 311 -16.88 1.87 12.85
CA SER A 311 -15.84 1.83 13.90
C SER A 311 -16.20 2.74 15.06
N LYS A 312 -16.62 3.98 14.79
CA LYS A 312 -17.05 4.94 15.82
C LYS A 312 -18.30 4.47 16.57
N ARG A 313 -19.27 3.89 15.87
CA ARG A 313 -20.48 3.34 16.49
C ARG A 313 -20.15 2.16 17.41
N LEU A 314 -19.24 1.26 17.00
CA LEU A 314 -18.76 0.15 17.84
C LEU A 314 -18.04 0.69 19.08
N ALA A 315 -17.10 1.61 18.90
CA ALA A 315 -16.37 2.24 20.01
C ALA A 315 -17.30 2.96 21.00
N ALA A 316 -18.30 3.69 20.52
CA ALA A 316 -19.30 4.36 21.34
C ALA A 316 -20.20 3.38 22.14
N ARG A 317 -20.30 2.13 21.69
CA ARG A 317 -20.96 1.04 22.42
C ARG A 317 -20.02 0.27 23.34
N GLY A 318 -18.75 0.64 23.43
CA GLY A 318 -17.74 -0.09 24.20
C GLY A 318 -17.31 -1.41 23.56
N ILE A 319 -17.63 -1.63 22.28
CA ILE A 319 -17.27 -2.84 21.52
C ILE A 319 -15.92 -2.62 20.88
N ARG A 320 -14.91 -3.37 21.32
CA ARG A 320 -13.57 -3.38 20.71
C ARG A 320 -13.56 -4.34 19.52
N CYS A 321 -13.28 -3.81 18.35
CA CYS A 321 -13.22 -4.55 17.09
C CYS A 321 -12.33 -3.79 16.12
N ASP A 322 -11.35 -4.46 15.57
CA ASP A 322 -10.62 -3.92 14.42
C ASP A 322 -11.46 -4.14 13.18
N ILE A 323 -11.57 -3.12 12.36
CA ILE A 323 -12.39 -3.16 11.14
C ILE A 323 -11.68 -2.43 10.01
N SER A 324 -11.67 -3.05 8.84
CA SER A 324 -11.13 -2.46 7.62
C SER A 324 -11.92 -2.89 6.40
N ASP A 325 -11.83 -2.10 5.35
CA ASP A 325 -12.24 -2.46 4.00
C ASP A 325 -11.18 -1.93 3.05
N ALA A 326 -10.43 -2.83 2.47
CA ALA A 326 -9.29 -2.50 1.64
C ALA A 326 -9.30 -3.31 0.34
N TRP A 327 -8.80 -2.68 -0.73
CA TRP A 327 -8.47 -3.39 -1.95
C TRP A 327 -7.46 -4.51 -1.64
N TYR A 328 -7.70 -5.67 -2.22
CA TYR A 328 -6.83 -6.83 -2.02
C TYR A 328 -6.15 -7.24 -3.33
N LEU A 329 -6.88 -7.81 -4.26
CA LEU A 329 -6.37 -8.24 -5.57
C LEU A 329 -7.47 -8.11 -6.64
N ALA A 330 -7.10 -8.01 -7.89
CA ALA A 330 -8.01 -7.86 -9.03
C ALA A 330 -8.98 -6.67 -8.82
N THR A 331 -10.28 -6.93 -8.77
CA THR A 331 -11.31 -5.93 -8.46
C THR A 331 -11.95 -6.16 -7.09
N GLN A 332 -11.31 -6.96 -6.24
CA GLN A 332 -11.88 -7.37 -4.96
C GLN A 332 -11.35 -6.53 -3.79
N ASN A 333 -12.29 -6.11 -2.94
CA ASN A 333 -12.01 -5.63 -1.60
C ASN A 333 -12.26 -6.76 -0.59
N HIS A 334 -11.55 -6.70 0.51
CA HIS A 334 -11.80 -7.50 1.71
C HIS A 334 -12.29 -6.59 2.83
N PHE A 335 -13.59 -6.74 3.16
CA PHE A 335 -14.13 -6.18 4.38
C PHE A 335 -13.83 -7.14 5.52
N SER A 336 -12.93 -6.76 6.41
CA SER A 336 -12.50 -7.58 7.54
C SER A 336 -12.83 -6.94 8.87
N PHE A 337 -13.14 -7.79 9.86
CA PHE A 337 -13.36 -7.36 11.24
C PHE A 337 -12.95 -8.47 12.20
N SER A 338 -12.29 -8.07 13.29
CA SER A 338 -11.70 -9.03 14.21
C SER A 338 -11.90 -8.65 15.68
N VAL A 339 -11.89 -9.68 16.51
CA VAL A 339 -11.94 -9.57 17.97
C VAL A 339 -10.84 -10.41 18.58
N GLU A 340 -10.32 -9.97 19.72
CA GLU A 340 -9.34 -10.69 20.51
C GLU A 340 -9.93 -11.14 21.84
N GLY A 341 -9.48 -12.30 22.34
CA GLY A 341 -9.95 -12.89 23.58
C GLY A 341 -9.05 -14.01 24.08
N LYS A 342 -9.22 -14.39 25.35
CA LYS A 342 -8.44 -15.43 26.01
C LYS A 342 -8.93 -16.85 25.74
N GLY A 343 -10.09 -16.99 25.08
CA GLY A 343 -10.68 -18.30 24.81
C GLY A 343 -11.85 -18.22 23.84
N LYS A 344 -12.25 -19.38 23.33
CA LYS A 344 -13.30 -19.57 22.31
C LYS A 344 -14.64 -18.91 22.71
N GLN A 345 -15.03 -19.05 23.98
CA GLN A 345 -16.30 -18.51 24.48
C GLN A 345 -16.29 -16.97 24.46
N GLU A 346 -15.21 -16.35 24.93
CA GLU A 346 -15.06 -14.88 24.93
C GLU A 346 -15.06 -14.32 23.50
N LEU A 347 -14.39 -15.02 22.57
CA LEU A 347 -14.39 -14.64 21.14
C LEU A 347 -15.80 -14.72 20.55
N LYS A 348 -16.58 -15.78 20.87
CA LYS A 348 -17.99 -15.91 20.44
C LYS A 348 -18.85 -14.76 20.96
N GLU A 349 -18.71 -14.41 22.23
CA GLU A 349 -19.47 -13.32 22.85
C GLU A 349 -19.15 -11.97 22.22
N LYS A 350 -17.86 -11.65 22.07
CA LYS A 350 -17.41 -10.41 21.44
C LYS A 350 -17.86 -10.32 19.97
N MET A 351 -17.69 -11.39 19.19
CA MET A 351 -18.12 -11.43 17.80
C MET A 351 -19.65 -11.31 17.68
N THR A 352 -20.41 -11.91 18.60
CA THR A 352 -21.87 -11.76 18.64
C THR A 352 -22.28 -10.30 18.86
N GLN A 353 -21.57 -9.56 19.73
CA GLN A 353 -21.83 -8.13 19.94
C GLN A 353 -21.53 -7.30 18.68
N VAL A 354 -20.43 -7.58 17.98
CA VAL A 354 -20.08 -6.93 16.70
C VAL A 354 -21.18 -7.17 15.66
N LEU A 355 -21.56 -8.43 15.45
CA LEU A 355 -22.59 -8.81 14.48
C LEU A 355 -23.96 -8.23 14.83
N GLY A 356 -24.32 -8.18 16.11
CA GLY A 356 -25.53 -7.53 16.58
C GLY A 356 -25.54 -6.02 16.30
N ALA A 357 -24.42 -5.34 16.49
CA ALA A 357 -24.27 -3.93 16.14
C ALA A 357 -24.37 -3.72 14.62
N PHE A 358 -23.80 -4.61 13.81
CA PHE A 358 -23.95 -4.57 12.35
C PHE A 358 -25.41 -4.72 11.92
N ALA A 359 -26.14 -5.66 12.52
CA ALA A 359 -27.58 -5.82 12.28
C ALA A 359 -28.37 -4.56 12.67
N ASP A 360 -28.05 -3.92 13.77
CA ASP A 360 -28.68 -2.67 14.23
C ASP A 360 -28.42 -1.53 13.22
N ILE A 361 -27.17 -1.35 12.77
CA ILE A 361 -26.79 -0.36 11.73
C ILE A 361 -27.51 -0.62 10.42
N THR A 362 -27.55 -1.88 9.93
CA THR A 362 -28.24 -2.20 8.67
C THR A 362 -29.75 -2.02 8.76
N LYS A 363 -30.35 -2.13 9.94
CA LYS A 363 -31.79 -1.93 10.15
C LYS A 363 -32.15 -0.47 10.36
N LYS A 364 -31.41 0.27 11.22
CA LYS A 364 -31.76 1.61 11.67
C LYS A 364 -30.93 2.72 11.02
N GLY A 365 -29.74 2.38 10.48
CA GLY A 365 -28.79 3.35 9.93
C GLY A 365 -28.10 4.19 11.00
N PHE A 366 -27.63 5.34 10.57
CA PHE A 366 -27.01 6.37 11.42
C PHE A 366 -28.02 7.49 11.68
N GLY A 367 -28.04 8.02 12.90
CA GLY A 367 -28.86 9.17 13.24
C GLY A 367 -28.46 10.41 12.44
N LYS A 368 -29.38 11.39 12.32
CA LYS A 368 -29.13 12.60 11.52
C LYS A 368 -27.92 13.39 12.02
N GLU A 369 -27.84 13.65 13.31
CA GLU A 369 -26.74 14.40 13.92
C GLU A 369 -25.43 13.63 13.86
N GLU A 370 -25.49 12.32 14.18
CA GLU A 370 -24.35 11.42 14.11
C GLU A 370 -23.74 11.39 12.70
N LEU A 371 -24.55 11.22 11.67
CA LEU A 371 -24.07 11.21 10.29
C LEU A 371 -23.50 12.57 9.88
N ALA A 372 -24.15 13.68 10.28
CA ALA A 372 -23.68 15.01 9.97
C ALA A 372 -22.26 15.27 10.52
N ASP A 373 -22.00 14.82 11.75
CA ASP A 373 -20.67 14.94 12.37
C ASP A 373 -19.63 14.07 11.65
N TYR A 374 -19.97 12.84 11.29
CA TYR A 374 -19.05 11.95 10.55
C TYR A 374 -18.74 12.45 9.15
N VAL A 375 -19.74 12.95 8.44
CA VAL A 375 -19.58 13.55 7.11
C VAL A 375 -18.72 14.81 7.18
N THR A 376 -18.97 15.68 8.17
CA THR A 376 -18.19 16.92 8.35
C THR A 376 -16.72 16.61 8.63
N GLU A 377 -16.47 15.68 9.55
CA GLU A 377 -15.09 15.25 9.85
C GLU A 377 -14.41 14.64 8.63
N LYS A 378 -15.11 13.78 7.87
CA LYS A 378 -14.58 13.20 6.64
C LYS A 378 -14.27 14.29 5.62
N ALA A 379 -15.20 15.22 5.36
CA ALA A 379 -15.01 16.31 4.43
C ALA A 379 -13.83 17.23 4.79
N ASN A 380 -13.65 17.49 6.09
CA ASN A 380 -12.53 18.31 6.57
C ASN A 380 -11.16 17.62 6.40
N ARG A 381 -11.14 16.27 6.42
CA ARG A 381 -9.92 15.49 6.16
C ARG A 381 -9.65 15.30 4.66
N MET A 382 -10.66 15.49 3.81
CA MET A 382 -10.49 15.44 2.37
C MET A 382 -9.87 16.76 1.89
N LYS A 383 -8.57 16.79 1.89
CA LYS A 383 -7.79 17.87 1.28
C LYS A 383 -7.15 17.30 0.01
N ALA A 384 -7.04 18.14 -0.99
CA ALA A 384 -6.14 17.88 -2.10
C ALA A 384 -4.70 18.11 -1.62
N ASP A 385 -4.21 17.20 -0.81
CA ASP A 385 -2.87 17.27 -0.21
C ASP A 385 -1.81 16.77 -1.20
N THR A 386 -1.94 17.24 -2.46
CA THR A 386 -0.96 16.97 -3.52
C THR A 386 0.22 17.93 -3.47
N ILE A 387 0.08 19.02 -2.70
CA ILE A 387 1.17 19.95 -2.41
C ILE A 387 2.15 19.25 -1.47
N GLY A 388 3.33 18.95 -1.99
CA GLY A 388 4.36 18.23 -1.22
C GLY A 388 4.48 16.74 -1.50
N PHE A 389 3.67 16.18 -2.42
CA PHE A 389 3.85 14.79 -2.81
C PHE A 389 5.22 14.57 -3.46
N GLN A 390 5.96 13.64 -2.89
CA GLN A 390 7.21 13.16 -3.45
C GLN A 390 6.98 12.47 -4.79
N SER A 391 7.96 12.53 -5.68
CA SER A 391 7.87 11.92 -7.01
C SER A 391 7.56 10.42 -6.98
N GLY A 392 8.11 9.69 -5.98
CA GLY A 392 7.80 8.28 -5.77
C GLY A 392 6.32 8.03 -5.51
N LYS A 393 5.66 8.85 -4.68
CA LYS A 393 4.22 8.73 -4.40
C LYS A 393 3.37 8.93 -5.67
N TRP A 394 3.75 9.89 -6.51
CA TRP A 394 3.09 10.08 -7.80
C TRP A 394 3.28 8.88 -8.73
N CYS A 395 4.49 8.30 -8.76
CA CYS A 395 4.73 7.09 -9.53
C CYS A 395 3.83 5.94 -9.07
N ASP A 396 3.68 5.73 -7.77
CA ASP A 396 2.83 4.67 -7.21
C ASP A 396 1.36 4.88 -7.59
N ASP A 397 0.85 6.12 -7.53
CA ASP A 397 -0.50 6.45 -7.96
C ASP A 397 -0.70 6.22 -9.48
N PHE A 398 0.32 6.49 -10.30
CA PHE A 398 0.27 6.18 -11.73
C PHE A 398 0.34 4.68 -12.00
N VAL A 399 1.10 3.91 -11.22
CA VAL A 399 1.11 2.43 -11.31
C VAL A 399 -0.31 1.89 -11.06
N ASP A 400 -0.97 2.33 -10.00
CA ASP A 400 -2.35 1.93 -9.71
C ASP A 400 -3.31 2.31 -10.84
N TYR A 401 -3.16 3.51 -11.40
CA TYR A 401 -3.94 3.95 -12.56
C TYR A 401 -3.72 3.06 -13.80
N ILE A 402 -2.47 2.69 -14.09
CA ILE A 402 -2.11 1.88 -15.26
C ILE A 402 -2.66 0.46 -15.15
N ILE A 403 -2.61 -0.13 -13.95
CA ILE A 403 -2.98 -1.52 -13.72
C ILE A 403 -4.50 -1.69 -13.55
N SER A 404 -5.11 -0.87 -12.71
CA SER A 404 -6.54 -1.01 -12.36
C SER A 404 -7.44 -0.05 -13.15
N GLY A 405 -6.90 0.93 -13.83
CA GLY A 405 -7.66 2.05 -14.37
C GLY A 405 -8.18 2.98 -13.27
N ASP A 406 -7.64 2.84 -12.06
CA ASP A 406 -8.11 3.48 -10.86
C ASP A 406 -7.25 4.70 -10.50
N ARG A 407 -7.88 5.70 -9.92
CA ARG A 407 -7.19 6.92 -9.52
C ARG A 407 -7.58 7.29 -8.09
N TYR A 408 -6.59 7.30 -7.22
CA TYR A 408 -6.80 7.60 -5.80
C TYR A 408 -6.72 9.08 -5.47
N VAL A 409 -6.01 9.86 -6.28
CA VAL A 409 -5.78 11.28 -6.03
C VAL A 409 -6.58 12.09 -7.03
N ALA A 410 -7.61 12.78 -6.53
CA ALA A 410 -8.30 13.80 -7.30
C ALA A 410 -7.50 15.12 -7.21
N TRP A 411 -7.30 15.78 -8.35
CA TRP A 411 -6.73 17.12 -8.38
C TRP A 411 -7.67 18.13 -7.70
N ASP A 412 -7.15 19.26 -7.22
CA ASP A 412 -7.89 20.20 -6.35
C ASP A 412 -9.34 20.48 -6.75
N GLU A 413 -9.57 20.81 -8.02
CA GLU A 413 -10.92 21.10 -8.53
C GLU A 413 -11.84 19.87 -8.52
N ASP A 414 -11.28 18.71 -8.81
CA ASP A 414 -12.02 17.44 -8.81
C ASP A 414 -12.27 16.95 -7.39
N MET A 415 -11.33 17.21 -6.47
CA MET A 415 -11.51 16.90 -5.06
C MET A 415 -12.67 17.68 -4.44
N GLU A 416 -12.86 18.95 -4.78
CA GLU A 416 -14.02 19.71 -4.28
C GLU A 416 -15.36 19.16 -4.80
N LYS A 417 -15.39 18.65 -6.05
CA LYS A 417 -16.57 17.93 -6.58
C LYS A 417 -16.83 16.61 -5.85
N VAL A 418 -15.78 15.84 -5.62
CA VAL A 418 -15.85 14.59 -4.84
C VAL A 418 -16.33 14.86 -3.42
N LYS A 419 -15.75 15.87 -2.76
CA LYS A 419 -16.10 16.29 -1.41
C LYS A 419 -17.57 16.72 -1.29
N LEU A 420 -18.09 17.43 -2.30
CA LEU A 420 -19.50 17.80 -2.36
C LEU A 420 -20.40 16.55 -2.41
N LEU A 421 -20.05 15.54 -3.22
CA LEU A 421 -20.81 14.28 -3.28
C LEU A 421 -20.77 13.52 -1.96
N VAL A 422 -19.61 13.46 -1.31
CA VAL A 422 -19.45 12.81 0.00
C VAL A 422 -20.22 13.57 1.07
N SER A 423 -20.20 14.91 1.04
CA SER A 423 -20.94 15.75 2.00
C SER A 423 -22.45 15.58 1.94
N ASN A 424 -22.97 15.15 0.79
CA ASN A 424 -24.39 14.85 0.59
C ASN A 424 -24.76 13.37 0.85
N THR A 425 -23.87 12.59 1.46
CA THR A 425 -24.12 11.18 1.74
C THR A 425 -25.24 11.00 2.79
N SER A 426 -26.25 10.23 2.45
CA SER A 426 -27.36 9.93 3.35
C SER A 426 -27.16 8.62 4.14
N SER A 427 -27.84 8.51 5.28
CA SER A 427 -27.86 7.28 6.08
C SER A 427 -28.36 6.07 5.28
N SER A 428 -29.35 6.26 4.42
CA SER A 428 -29.87 5.19 3.56
C SER A 428 -28.87 4.70 2.52
N GLN A 429 -28.02 5.57 1.99
CA GLN A 429 -26.93 5.18 1.10
C GLN A 429 -25.90 4.32 1.84
N LEU A 430 -25.43 4.75 3.01
CA LEU A 430 -24.50 3.94 3.82
C LEU A 430 -25.09 2.60 4.25
N GLN A 431 -26.38 2.57 4.65
CA GLN A 431 -27.09 1.33 4.94
C GLN A 431 -27.10 0.37 3.75
N LYS A 432 -27.34 0.89 2.54
CA LYS A 432 -27.38 0.08 1.33
C LYS A 432 -26.02 -0.51 1.01
N LEU A 433 -24.95 0.30 1.08
CA LEU A 433 -23.58 -0.17 0.90
C LEU A 433 -23.24 -1.28 1.90
N PHE A 434 -23.55 -1.09 3.18
CA PHE A 434 -23.27 -2.08 4.22
C PHE A 434 -24.08 -3.36 4.05
N LYS A 435 -25.36 -3.26 3.68
CA LYS A 435 -26.18 -4.43 3.36
C LYS A 435 -25.62 -5.23 2.19
N THR A 436 -25.08 -4.55 1.17
CA THR A 436 -24.43 -5.23 0.04
C THR A 436 -23.25 -6.05 0.52
N ILE A 437 -22.32 -5.45 1.30
CA ILE A 437 -21.16 -6.17 1.85
C ILE A 437 -21.63 -7.39 2.68
N LEU A 438 -22.52 -7.21 3.64
CA LEU A 438 -22.98 -8.31 4.49
C LEU A 438 -23.72 -9.41 3.72
N ASN A 439 -24.35 -9.09 2.58
CA ASN A 439 -24.97 -10.10 1.72
C ASN A 439 -23.93 -10.94 0.98
N GLU A 440 -22.80 -10.37 0.59
CA GLU A 440 -21.68 -11.15 0.04
C GLU A 440 -21.14 -12.14 1.08
N GLY A 441 -21.07 -11.75 2.36
CA GLY A 441 -20.70 -12.65 3.47
C GLY A 441 -21.64 -13.85 3.66
N LYS A 442 -22.86 -13.82 3.11
CA LYS A 442 -23.76 -14.99 3.06
C LYS A 442 -23.38 -15.95 1.93
N GLN A 443 -22.68 -15.48 0.91
CA GLN A 443 -22.21 -16.29 -0.20
C GLN A 443 -20.86 -16.93 0.15
N SER A 444 -19.91 -16.14 0.65
CA SER A 444 -18.58 -16.58 1.01
C SER A 444 -18.09 -15.77 2.22
N LEU A 445 -17.73 -16.47 3.28
CA LEU A 445 -17.17 -15.88 4.50
C LEU A 445 -15.86 -16.59 4.83
N LEU A 446 -14.77 -15.87 4.73
CA LEU A 446 -13.46 -16.37 5.12
C LEU A 446 -13.26 -16.10 6.61
N VAL A 447 -12.70 -17.05 7.32
CA VAL A 447 -12.43 -16.93 8.76
C VAL A 447 -10.99 -17.30 9.03
N ALA A 448 -10.23 -16.33 9.53
CA ALA A 448 -8.89 -16.52 10.03
C ALA A 448 -8.95 -16.63 11.57
N TYR A 449 -8.48 -17.75 12.11
CA TYR A 449 -8.42 -17.98 13.54
C TYR A 449 -6.98 -18.19 13.98
N GLN A 450 -6.44 -17.21 14.69
CA GLN A 450 -5.14 -17.33 15.36
C GLN A 450 -5.39 -17.84 16.77
N ASN A 451 -5.08 -19.14 17.00
CA ASN A 451 -5.31 -19.82 18.25
C ASN A 451 -4.04 -19.81 19.10
N ASN A 452 -4.10 -19.14 20.23
CA ASN A 452 -2.94 -18.97 21.10
C ASN A 452 -2.54 -20.30 21.79
N ALA A 453 -1.35 -20.78 21.45
CA ALA A 453 -0.61 -21.86 22.11
C ALA A 453 -1.38 -23.19 22.27
N GLY A 454 -2.44 -23.41 21.49
CA GLY A 454 -3.30 -24.60 21.63
C GLY A 454 -4.02 -24.67 22.98
N LYS A 455 -4.11 -23.56 23.71
CA LYS A 455 -4.84 -23.44 24.99
C LYS A 455 -6.33 -23.20 24.81
N THR A 456 -6.75 -22.86 23.59
CA THR A 456 -8.15 -22.66 23.26
C THR A 456 -8.63 -23.74 22.31
N GLU A 457 -9.92 -24.09 22.43
CA GLU A 457 -10.55 -25.05 21.51
C GLU A 457 -10.63 -24.46 20.10
N SER A 458 -10.44 -25.31 19.09
CA SER A 458 -10.66 -24.97 17.69
C SER A 458 -12.13 -24.69 17.39
N PHE A 459 -12.38 -23.83 16.41
CA PHE A 459 -13.71 -23.64 15.87
C PHE A 459 -14.00 -24.70 14.78
N THR A 460 -15.28 -25.02 14.62
CA THR A 460 -15.76 -25.73 13.43
C THR A 460 -16.48 -24.75 12.50
N GLU A 461 -16.49 -25.03 11.21
CA GLU A 461 -17.25 -24.21 10.23
C GLU A 461 -18.73 -24.11 10.62
N SER A 462 -19.33 -25.18 11.15
CA SER A 462 -20.72 -25.20 11.62
C SER A 462 -20.95 -24.22 12.79
N GLU A 463 -20.03 -24.17 13.77
CA GLU A 463 -20.14 -23.20 14.87
C GLU A 463 -20.01 -21.76 14.40
N LEU A 464 -19.10 -21.51 13.46
CA LEU A 464 -18.93 -20.18 12.87
C LEU A 464 -20.14 -19.77 12.03
N GLN A 465 -20.75 -20.71 11.30
CA GLN A 465 -21.98 -20.48 10.57
C GLN A 465 -23.14 -20.12 11.53
N GLN A 466 -23.26 -20.82 12.65
CA GLN A 466 -24.24 -20.49 13.68
C GLN A 466 -23.96 -19.13 14.32
N LEU A 467 -22.69 -18.84 14.63
CA LEU A 467 -22.27 -17.55 15.18
C LEU A 467 -22.63 -16.39 14.23
N TRP A 468 -22.34 -16.53 12.95
CA TRP A 468 -22.70 -15.55 11.90
C TRP A 468 -24.22 -15.32 11.86
N GLN A 469 -24.99 -16.39 11.73
CA GLN A 469 -26.44 -16.31 11.58
C GLN A 469 -27.15 -15.80 12.84
N GLN A 470 -26.74 -16.24 14.01
CA GLN A 470 -27.32 -15.84 15.29
C GLN A 470 -26.88 -14.43 15.70
N GLY A 471 -25.60 -14.12 15.49
CA GLY A 471 -25.04 -12.80 15.75
C GLY A 471 -25.79 -11.69 15.01
N LEU A 472 -26.07 -11.89 13.71
CA LEU A 472 -26.85 -10.94 12.92
C LEU A 472 -28.35 -10.86 13.31
N LYS A 473 -28.85 -11.75 14.17
CA LYS A 473 -30.21 -11.69 14.74
C LYS A 473 -30.19 -11.13 16.17
N THR A 474 -29.02 -10.93 16.76
CA THR A 474 -28.89 -10.44 18.14
C THR A 474 -29.45 -9.01 18.25
N ARG A 475 -30.32 -8.82 19.24
CA ARG A 475 -30.87 -7.49 19.52
C ARG A 475 -29.89 -6.71 20.38
N MET A 476 -29.51 -5.54 19.90
CA MET A 476 -28.69 -4.61 20.65
C MET A 476 -29.56 -3.64 21.47
N PRO A 477 -29.09 -3.19 22.65
CA PRO A 477 -29.71 -2.08 23.37
C PRO A 477 -29.89 -0.86 22.48
N ALA A 478 -30.86 0.00 22.82
CA ALA A 478 -31.04 1.26 22.10
C ALA A 478 -29.74 2.08 22.13
N TYR A 479 -29.40 2.68 21.01
CA TYR A 479 -28.24 3.56 20.90
C TYR A 479 -28.71 4.99 20.71
N THR A 480 -28.24 5.88 21.54
CA THR A 480 -28.43 7.32 21.42
C THR A 480 -27.07 7.96 21.17
N TYR A 481 -26.96 8.66 20.05
CA TYR A 481 -25.74 9.40 19.72
C TYR A 481 -25.55 10.53 20.73
N GLN A 482 -24.38 10.61 21.30
CA GLN A 482 -23.95 11.74 22.11
C GLN A 482 -22.85 12.47 21.35
N ARG A 483 -23.14 13.70 20.97
CA ARG A 483 -22.14 14.56 20.36
C ARG A 483 -21.02 14.77 21.39
N LYS A 484 -19.83 14.30 21.07
CA LYS A 484 -18.66 14.75 21.83
C LYS A 484 -18.51 16.24 21.54
N GLU A 485 -18.67 17.07 22.56
CA GLU A 485 -18.16 18.44 22.47
C GLU A 485 -16.69 18.30 22.01
N VAL A 486 -16.32 19.03 20.94
CA VAL A 486 -14.92 19.15 20.58
C VAL A 486 -14.31 19.85 21.80
N GLU A 487 -13.72 19.06 22.68
CA GLU A 487 -12.89 19.62 23.72
C GLU A 487 -11.94 20.57 23.00
N ALA A 488 -12.10 21.87 23.23
CA ALA A 488 -11.14 22.86 22.78
C ALA A 488 -9.78 22.28 23.13
N LYS A 489 -8.85 22.22 22.14
CA LYS A 489 -7.55 21.56 22.30
C LYS A 489 -7.14 21.66 23.76
N GLN A 490 -7.31 20.57 24.51
CA GLN A 490 -6.92 20.59 25.91
C GLN A 490 -5.45 20.94 25.88
N HIS A 491 -5.11 22.04 26.51
CA HIS A 491 -3.73 22.37 26.77
C HIS A 491 -3.19 21.18 27.56
N VAL A 492 -2.47 20.31 26.86
CA VAL A 492 -1.81 19.18 27.52
C VAL A 492 -0.64 19.83 28.26
N ASP A 493 -0.72 19.87 29.59
CA ASP A 493 0.41 20.31 30.39
C ASP A 493 1.61 19.43 30.01
N ILE A 494 2.59 20.05 29.36
CA ILE A 494 3.84 19.37 29.02
C ILE A 494 4.49 19.03 30.36
N PRO A 495 4.69 17.74 30.68
CA PRO A 495 5.31 17.37 31.94
C PRO A 495 6.65 18.09 32.11
N ALA A 496 6.93 18.60 33.29
CA ALA A 496 8.14 19.37 33.58
C ALA A 496 9.43 18.65 33.16
N CYS A 497 9.42 17.32 33.14
CA CYS A 497 10.54 16.51 32.65
C CYS A 497 10.79 16.61 31.13
N LEU A 498 9.78 17.07 30.35
CA LEU A 498 9.89 17.31 28.91
C LEU A 498 10.03 18.81 28.60
N SER A 499 9.71 19.69 29.51
CA SER A 499 9.97 21.12 29.38
C SER A 499 11.45 21.38 29.69
N ALA A 500 12.29 21.28 28.67
CA ALA A 500 13.71 21.63 28.77
C ALA A 500 13.88 23.14 28.96
N THR A 501 13.68 23.61 30.18
CA THR A 501 13.77 25.03 30.54
C THR A 501 15.16 25.47 30.87
N HIS A 502 16.13 24.55 30.99
CA HIS A 502 17.51 24.90 31.32
C HIS A 502 18.45 24.19 30.36
N PRO A 503 19.11 24.95 29.46
CA PRO A 503 20.28 24.42 28.75
C PRO A 503 21.27 23.96 29.82
N ASP A 504 21.75 22.72 29.70
CA ASP A 504 22.86 22.23 30.51
C ASP A 504 23.99 23.23 30.38
N ALA A 505 24.48 23.77 31.51
CA ALA A 505 25.59 24.70 31.54
C ALA A 505 26.85 24.13 30.89
N ASN A 506 26.90 22.79 30.72
CA ASN A 506 27.98 22.07 30.04
C ASN A 506 27.74 21.88 28.53
N ALA A 507 26.64 22.37 27.99
CA ALA A 507 26.33 22.26 26.56
C ALA A 507 26.98 23.35 25.69
N SER A 508 28.12 23.92 26.13
CA SER A 508 28.84 24.91 25.34
C SER A 508 29.39 24.30 24.04
N ILE A 509 29.34 25.09 22.99
CA ILE A 509 29.95 24.73 21.70
C ILE A 509 31.44 24.87 21.82
N VAL A 510 32.16 23.76 21.66
CA VAL A 510 33.66 23.75 21.71
C VAL A 510 34.28 23.91 20.32
N SER A 511 33.57 23.53 19.26
CA SER A 511 34.02 23.82 17.90
C SER A 511 32.83 23.94 16.94
N LYS A 512 33.03 24.70 15.87
CA LYS A 512 32.09 24.89 14.77
C LYS A 512 32.82 24.73 13.45
N ARG A 513 32.28 23.95 12.53
CA ARG A 513 32.72 23.79 11.16
C ARG A 513 31.58 24.05 10.20
N LYS A 514 31.83 24.78 9.13
CA LYS A 514 30.85 25.06 8.10
C LYS A 514 31.30 24.45 6.78
N TYR A 515 30.39 23.77 6.10
CA TYR A 515 30.57 23.19 4.78
C TYR A 515 29.71 24.02 3.82
N GLU A 516 30.33 25.04 3.22
CA GLU A 516 29.61 26.05 2.41
C GLU A 516 28.99 25.44 1.16
N ASP A 517 29.65 24.48 0.53
CA ASP A 517 29.25 23.77 -0.69
C ASP A 517 27.93 23.02 -0.53
N ILE A 518 27.61 22.53 0.66
CA ILE A 518 26.38 21.78 0.95
C ILE A 518 25.46 22.48 1.96
N GLY A 519 25.82 23.69 2.40
CA GLY A 519 25.05 24.49 3.37
C GLY A 519 24.90 23.86 4.75
N VAL A 520 25.87 23.04 5.18
CA VAL A 520 25.85 22.31 6.44
C VAL A 520 26.73 23.02 7.48
N SER A 521 26.26 23.11 8.72
CA SER A 521 27.02 23.52 9.88
C SER A 521 27.12 22.36 10.87
N GLU A 522 28.33 22.07 11.31
CA GLU A 522 28.64 21.05 12.32
C GLU A 522 29.13 21.74 13.60
N TYR A 523 28.59 21.29 14.72
CA TYR A 523 28.94 21.80 16.05
C TYR A 523 29.35 20.63 16.94
N GLN A 524 30.44 20.77 17.64
CA GLN A 524 30.85 19.87 18.70
C GLN A 524 30.50 20.50 20.03
N LEU A 525 29.75 19.80 20.87
CA LEU A 525 29.38 20.24 22.21
C LEU A 525 30.36 19.70 23.25
N ALA A 526 30.49 20.40 24.37
CA ALA A 526 31.41 20.01 25.45
C ALA A 526 31.07 18.64 26.08
N ASN A 527 29.82 18.22 26.04
CA ASN A 527 29.36 16.91 26.49
C ASN A 527 29.64 15.75 25.49
N GLY A 528 30.33 16.04 24.38
CA GLY A 528 30.67 15.05 23.36
C GLY A 528 29.63 14.89 22.24
N LEU A 529 28.47 15.54 22.35
CA LEU A 529 27.45 15.50 21.30
C LEU A 529 27.94 16.25 20.05
N ARG A 530 27.77 15.65 18.89
CA ARG A 530 27.98 16.27 17.59
C ARG A 530 26.64 16.63 16.99
N LEU A 531 26.40 17.90 16.73
CA LEU A 531 25.17 18.41 16.10
C LEU A 531 25.49 18.85 14.67
N VAL A 532 24.76 18.32 13.72
CA VAL A 532 24.84 18.69 12.30
C VAL A 532 23.54 19.35 11.90
N MET A 533 23.61 20.56 11.36
CA MET A 533 22.42 21.34 10.95
C MET A 533 22.52 21.74 9.49
N ARG A 534 21.42 21.52 8.77
CA ARG A 534 21.25 22.00 7.39
C ARG A 534 19.93 22.77 7.29
N PRO A 535 19.95 24.10 7.28
CA PRO A 535 18.77 24.88 6.94
C PRO A 535 18.36 24.59 5.50
N THR A 536 17.08 24.33 5.28
CA THR A 536 16.50 24.17 3.94
C THR A 536 15.53 25.30 3.67
N THR A 537 15.32 25.61 2.40
CA THR A 537 14.32 26.57 1.93
C THR A 537 13.05 25.89 1.46
N ASP A 538 12.91 24.60 1.76
CA ASP A 538 11.71 23.83 1.47
C ASP A 538 10.53 24.47 2.21
N LYS A 539 9.39 24.55 1.53
CA LYS A 539 8.23 25.32 2.00
C LYS A 539 7.44 24.68 3.12
N ASP A 540 7.86 23.53 3.62
CA ASP A 540 7.20 22.93 4.76
C ASP A 540 7.75 23.56 6.06
N SER A 541 6.87 23.78 7.02
CA SER A 541 7.25 24.30 8.34
C SER A 541 7.81 23.19 9.25
N THR A 542 8.32 22.11 8.69
CA THR A 542 8.71 20.90 9.40
C THR A 542 10.20 20.93 9.74
N ILE A 543 10.55 20.57 10.96
CA ILE A 543 11.93 20.34 11.39
C ILE A 543 12.12 18.83 11.51
N TYR A 544 13.06 18.29 10.72
CA TYR A 544 13.46 16.90 10.83
C TYR A 544 14.66 16.78 11.78
N ILE A 545 14.53 15.93 12.78
CA ILE A 545 15.58 15.63 13.74
C ILE A 545 15.88 14.14 13.66
N ALA A 546 17.14 13.79 13.34
CA ALA A 546 17.61 12.42 13.41
C ALA A 546 18.72 12.33 14.46
N MET A 547 18.62 11.34 15.33
CA MET A 547 19.65 11.05 16.31
C MET A 547 20.29 9.70 16.00
N HIS A 548 21.62 9.68 15.92
CA HIS A 548 22.40 8.48 15.66
C HIS A 548 23.39 8.24 16.79
N GLY A 549 23.25 7.10 17.46
CA GLY A 549 24.21 6.63 18.47
C GLY A 549 25.14 5.57 17.87
N ARG A 550 26.34 5.45 18.42
CA ARG A 550 27.22 4.30 18.17
C ARG A 550 26.75 3.13 19.01
N GLY A 551 26.88 1.95 18.48
CA GLY A 551 26.42 0.71 19.11
C GLY A 551 25.19 0.14 18.42
N GLY A 552 24.84 -1.07 18.77
CA GLY A 552 23.69 -1.79 18.22
C GLY A 552 23.82 -3.29 18.43
N VAL A 553 22.94 -4.06 17.79
CA VAL A 553 22.95 -5.53 17.93
C VAL A 553 24.27 -6.18 17.50
N GLY A 554 25.03 -5.52 16.63
CA GLY A 554 26.36 -6.00 16.22
C GLY A 554 27.43 -5.97 17.33
N ASP A 555 27.22 -5.20 18.40
CA ASP A 555 28.11 -5.10 19.55
C ASP A 555 27.77 -6.12 20.64
N LEU A 556 26.65 -6.84 20.49
CA LEU A 556 26.22 -7.85 21.45
C LEU A 556 27.03 -9.14 21.32
N SER A 557 27.38 -9.73 22.44
CA SER A 557 27.95 -11.09 22.46
C SER A 557 26.92 -12.13 21.99
N LYS A 558 27.39 -13.31 21.61
CA LYS A 558 26.51 -14.46 21.24
C LYS A 558 25.52 -14.83 22.35
N GLN A 559 25.83 -14.54 23.60
CA GLN A 559 24.96 -14.82 24.76
C GLN A 559 23.91 -13.72 24.95
N GLU A 560 24.24 -12.47 24.66
CA GLU A 560 23.36 -11.31 24.83
C GLU A 560 22.41 -11.13 23.64
N TYR A 561 22.84 -11.47 22.42
CA TYR A 561 22.05 -11.28 21.20
C TYR A 561 20.62 -11.85 21.29
N PRO A 562 20.37 -13.10 21.71
CA PRO A 562 19.02 -13.63 21.80
C PRO A 562 18.11 -12.89 22.78
N LEU A 563 18.71 -12.23 23.79
CA LEU A 563 17.98 -11.52 24.85
C LEU A 563 17.73 -10.06 24.50
N LEU A 564 18.65 -9.43 23.77
CA LEU A 564 18.67 -7.97 23.56
C LEU A 564 18.42 -7.55 22.11
N LYS A 565 18.33 -8.49 21.15
CA LYS A 565 18.11 -8.13 19.73
C LYS A 565 16.89 -7.24 19.49
N ASP A 566 15.85 -7.38 20.31
CA ASP A 566 14.61 -6.64 20.21
C ASP A 566 14.50 -5.49 21.24
N ALA A 567 15.60 -5.18 21.96
CA ALA A 567 15.59 -4.20 23.05
C ALA A 567 15.10 -2.81 22.60
N VAL A 568 15.46 -2.37 21.39
CA VAL A 568 15.03 -1.07 20.84
C VAL A 568 13.50 -1.00 20.73
N SER A 569 12.83 -2.08 20.29
CA SER A 569 11.37 -2.12 20.20
C SER A 569 10.69 -2.00 21.57
N TYR A 570 11.34 -2.49 22.64
CA TYR A 570 10.83 -2.33 24.00
C TYR A 570 11.03 -0.91 24.53
N VAL A 571 12.05 -0.20 24.08
CA VAL A 571 12.27 1.22 24.46
C VAL A 571 11.10 2.07 23.98
N ASP A 572 10.64 1.86 22.74
CA ASP A 572 9.48 2.58 22.19
C ASP A 572 8.18 2.32 22.97
N MET A 573 8.05 1.16 23.60
CA MET A 573 6.90 0.80 24.42
C MET A 573 6.97 1.36 25.85
N GLY A 574 8.14 1.81 26.28
CA GLY A 574 8.38 2.22 27.68
C GLY A 574 7.96 3.64 28.02
N GLY A 575 7.69 4.48 27.03
CA GLY A 575 7.49 5.93 27.22
C GLY A 575 8.83 6.68 27.35
N LEU A 576 8.79 7.88 27.90
CA LEU A 576 9.98 8.74 28.02
C LEU A 576 10.07 9.34 29.44
N ALA A 577 11.22 9.23 30.06
CA ALA A 577 11.49 9.70 31.42
C ALA A 577 10.47 9.11 32.44
N HIS A 578 9.56 9.90 32.97
CA HIS A 578 8.57 9.47 33.97
C HIS A 578 7.15 9.42 33.41
N ILE A 579 6.97 9.55 32.09
CA ILE A 579 5.68 9.48 31.43
C ILE A 579 5.57 8.16 30.64
N ASN A 580 4.39 7.55 30.71
CA ASN A 580 4.12 6.36 29.94
C ASN A 580 3.81 6.69 28.47
N THR A 581 3.75 5.67 27.62
CA THR A 581 3.53 5.81 26.18
C THR A 581 2.23 6.54 25.83
N ASP A 582 1.15 6.33 26.58
CA ASP A 582 -0.13 7.02 26.35
C ASP A 582 -0.03 8.53 26.61
N GLN A 583 0.68 8.91 27.66
CA GLN A 583 0.94 10.31 27.99
C GLN A 583 1.87 10.96 26.95
N LEU A 584 2.92 10.26 26.56
CA LEU A 584 3.85 10.73 25.52
C LEU A 584 3.13 10.93 24.19
N THR A 585 2.30 9.97 23.78
CA THR A 585 1.48 10.06 22.56
C THR A 585 0.56 11.28 22.57
N LYS A 586 -0.09 11.57 23.69
CA LYS A 586 -0.94 12.76 23.85
C LYS A 586 -0.15 14.07 23.71
N VAL A 587 1.03 14.14 24.32
CA VAL A 587 1.92 15.31 24.19
C VAL A 587 2.37 15.49 22.75
N MET A 588 2.84 14.42 22.11
CA MET A 588 3.29 14.47 20.72
C MET A 588 2.17 14.91 19.78
N GLN A 589 0.96 14.39 19.94
CA GLN A 589 -0.19 14.79 19.13
C GLN A 589 -0.59 16.25 19.35
N ALA A 590 -0.53 16.74 20.60
CA ALA A 590 -0.86 18.13 20.92
C ALA A 590 0.14 19.12 20.31
N GLU A 591 1.43 18.75 20.29
CA GLU A 591 2.52 19.57 19.77
C GLU A 591 2.79 19.32 18.26
N GLY A 592 2.05 18.42 17.62
CA GLY A 592 2.23 18.11 16.21
C GLY A 592 3.54 17.38 15.91
N LEU A 593 4.06 16.63 16.87
CA LEU A 593 5.30 15.85 16.74
C LEU A 593 4.99 14.44 16.27
N SER A 594 5.88 13.87 15.47
CA SER A 594 5.90 12.44 15.13
C SER A 594 7.31 11.89 15.36
N MET A 595 7.38 10.64 15.82
CA MET A 595 8.64 9.90 16.01
C MET A 595 8.50 8.57 15.27
N SER A 596 9.52 8.17 14.52
CA SER A 596 9.59 6.92 13.76
C SER A 596 10.97 6.27 13.90
#